data_79f8cd8d4f478c2d797148cbbfb96b75
#
_entry.id   79f8cd8d4f478c2d797148cbbfb96b75
#
_cell.length_a   1.000
_cell.length_b   1.000
_cell.length_c   1.000
_cell.angle_alpha   90.00
_cell.angle_beta   90.00
_cell.angle_gamma   90.00
#
_symmetry.space_group_name_H-M   'P 1'
#
loop_
_entity.id
_entity.type
_entity.pdbx_description
1 polymer ?
#
loop_
_entity_poly.entity_id
_entity_poly.type
_entity_poly.pdbx_seq_one_letter_code
_entity_poly.pdbx_strand_id
1 'polypeptide(L)'
;MNAFVSMLVTALYAMLVQNLVLSSAYGVSETIRIARTPKHILMYALSVLFYCFSTSCGCIAADRAGLTNNVSLPVHIAIYTFILCVIYLVSSLFCILVLKADKKYMNSLGICAFNALVLSVPIINFKANHTFFEAVGTAVGAAGAFVLSVLMINGAMRFLQSRDIPKVFKGTPALFIYVSLLSLALSCLSGEALFV
;
A
#
# COMPACT_ATOMS: atom_id res chain seq x y z
N MET A 1 10.72 -25.37 0.28
CA MET A 1 9.44 -24.87 0.85
C MET A 1 8.45 -24.78 -0.32
N ASN A 2 7.22 -25.23 -0.19
CA ASN A 2 6.28 -25.18 -1.31
C ASN A 2 6.02 -23.71 -1.69
N ALA A 3 6.01 -23.38 -2.97
CA ALA A 3 5.82 -22.01 -3.48
C ALA A 3 4.56 -21.32 -2.90
N PHE A 4 3.51 -22.09 -2.65
CA PHE A 4 2.29 -21.60 -2.01
C PHE A 4 2.52 -21.22 -0.53
N VAL A 5 3.32 -21.99 0.20
CA VAL A 5 3.65 -21.70 1.61
C VAL A 5 4.50 -20.43 1.70
N SER A 6 5.51 -20.27 0.82
CA SER A 6 6.31 -19.04 0.81
C SER A 6 5.46 -17.81 0.48
N MET A 7 4.54 -17.90 -0.48
CA MET A 7 3.59 -16.82 -0.80
C MET A 7 2.73 -16.44 0.42
N LEU A 8 2.21 -17.42 1.14
CA LEU A 8 1.33 -17.16 2.30
C LEU A 8 2.11 -16.58 3.48
N VAL A 9 3.31 -17.07 3.72
CA VAL A 9 4.20 -16.56 4.78
C VAL A 9 4.59 -15.10 4.48
N THR A 10 5.00 -14.78 3.26
CA THR A 10 5.34 -13.41 2.87
C THR A 10 4.13 -12.48 2.92
N ALA A 11 2.93 -12.97 2.56
CA ALA A 11 1.70 -12.17 2.67
C ALA A 11 1.37 -11.84 4.12
N LEU A 12 1.43 -12.81 5.03
CA LEU A 12 1.18 -12.59 6.46
C LEU A 12 2.25 -11.70 7.09
N TYR A 13 3.52 -11.89 6.73
CA TYR A 13 4.61 -11.06 7.19
C TYR A 13 4.44 -9.60 6.77
N ALA A 14 4.17 -9.34 5.49
CA ALA A 14 3.94 -8.00 4.96
C ALA A 14 2.68 -7.33 5.53
N MET A 15 1.64 -8.12 5.88
CA MET A 15 0.39 -7.62 6.43
C MET A 15 0.50 -7.24 7.91
N LEU A 16 1.10 -8.12 8.73
CA LEU A 16 1.04 -8.02 10.19
C LEU A 16 2.34 -7.48 10.79
N VAL A 17 3.49 -8.03 10.38
CA VAL A 17 4.79 -7.72 11.00
C VAL A 17 5.37 -6.46 10.38
N GLN A 18 5.51 -6.44 9.06
CA GLN A 18 6.13 -5.31 8.38
C GLN A 18 5.16 -4.17 8.10
N ASN A 19 3.87 -4.36 8.26
CA ASN A 19 2.77 -3.44 7.93
C ASN A 19 3.21 -2.12 7.26
N LEU A 20 3.42 -2.17 5.94
CA LEU A 20 4.06 -1.10 5.15
C LEU A 20 3.35 0.26 5.30
N VAL A 21 2.06 0.25 5.63
CA VAL A 21 1.28 1.47 5.82
C VAL A 21 1.59 2.13 7.16
N LEU A 22 1.59 1.36 8.25
CA LEU A 22 1.73 1.91 9.59
C LEU A 22 3.19 1.98 10.05
N SER A 23 4.04 0.98 9.73
CA SER A 23 5.45 1.02 10.15
C SER A 23 6.30 1.94 9.25
N SER A 24 6.10 1.88 7.93
CA SER A 24 6.89 2.66 6.97
C SER A 24 6.19 3.92 6.44
N ALA A 25 4.98 4.19 6.91
CA ALA A 25 4.13 5.33 6.51
C ALA A 25 3.78 5.39 5.02
N TYR A 26 3.93 4.28 4.25
CA TYR A 26 3.58 4.26 2.84
C TYR A 26 2.06 4.30 2.66
N GLY A 27 1.55 5.38 2.09
CA GLY A 27 0.13 5.55 1.81
C GLY A 27 -0.76 5.92 3.01
N VAL A 28 -0.20 6.38 4.12
CA VAL A 28 -0.96 6.81 5.32
C VAL A 28 -1.94 7.93 5.00
N SER A 29 -1.59 8.88 4.14
CA SER A 29 -2.49 9.97 3.74
C SER A 29 -3.77 9.46 3.10
N GLU A 30 -3.65 8.48 2.21
CA GLU A 30 -4.79 7.84 1.54
C GLU A 30 -5.59 6.99 2.51
N THR A 31 -4.91 6.27 3.40
CA THR A 31 -5.53 5.47 4.46
C THR A 31 -6.41 6.35 5.36
N ILE A 32 -5.90 7.50 5.81
CA ILE A 32 -6.65 8.47 6.64
C ILE A 32 -7.86 9.02 5.85
N ARG A 33 -7.67 9.34 4.58
CA ARG A 33 -8.74 9.87 3.73
C ARG A 33 -9.87 8.86 3.56
N ILE A 34 -9.55 7.60 3.30
CA ILE A 34 -10.53 6.53 3.12
C ILE A 34 -11.20 6.14 4.44
N ALA A 35 -10.46 6.17 5.54
CA ALA A 35 -11.00 5.91 6.87
C ALA A 35 -12.12 6.90 7.28
N ARG A 36 -12.12 8.12 6.73
CA ARG A 36 -13.19 9.11 6.93
C ARG A 36 -14.48 8.77 6.18
N THR A 37 -14.40 7.97 5.11
CA THR A 37 -15.54 7.59 4.26
C THR A 37 -15.63 6.07 4.09
N PRO A 38 -16.04 5.33 5.13
CA PRO A 38 -15.92 3.86 5.17
C PRO A 38 -16.81 3.13 4.16
N LYS A 39 -17.78 3.81 3.54
CA LYS A 39 -18.75 3.17 2.63
C LYS A 39 -18.14 2.49 1.40
N HIS A 40 -16.90 2.85 1.02
CA HIS A 40 -16.24 2.36 -0.19
C HIS A 40 -14.92 1.64 0.08
N ILE A 41 -14.65 1.24 1.34
CA ILE A 41 -13.38 0.60 1.73
C ILE A 41 -13.05 -0.58 0.83
N LEU A 42 -14.02 -1.46 0.56
CA LEU A 42 -13.81 -2.65 -0.26
C LEU A 42 -13.38 -2.31 -1.69
N MET A 43 -14.00 -1.30 -2.29
CA MET A 43 -13.66 -0.86 -3.65
C MET A 43 -12.23 -0.30 -3.72
N TYR A 44 -11.85 0.53 -2.73
CA TYR A 44 -10.48 1.04 -2.63
C TYR A 44 -9.47 -0.06 -2.37
N ALA A 45 -9.79 -1.00 -1.49
CA ALA A 45 -8.93 -2.15 -1.19
C ALA A 45 -8.67 -3.02 -2.41
N LEU A 46 -9.72 -3.34 -3.18
CA LEU A 46 -9.59 -4.10 -4.42
C LEU A 46 -8.78 -3.35 -5.49
N SER A 47 -8.96 -2.02 -5.58
CA SER A 47 -8.17 -1.21 -6.51
C SER A 47 -6.70 -1.17 -6.12
N VAL A 48 -6.38 -0.99 -4.84
CA VAL A 48 -4.99 -1.02 -4.33
C VAL A 48 -4.37 -2.40 -4.57
N LEU A 49 -5.10 -3.49 -4.27
CA LEU A 49 -4.64 -4.86 -4.52
C LEU A 49 -4.33 -5.08 -6.00
N PHE A 50 -5.23 -4.65 -6.88
CA PHE A 50 -5.04 -4.76 -8.33
C PHE A 50 -3.77 -4.04 -8.79
N TYR A 51 -3.57 -2.77 -8.35
CA TYR A 51 -2.38 -2.02 -8.72
C TYR A 51 -1.10 -2.57 -8.10
N CYS A 52 -1.09 -2.97 -6.84
CA CYS A 52 0.06 -3.62 -6.20
C CYS A 52 0.46 -4.90 -6.95
N PHE A 53 -0.51 -5.75 -7.27
CA PHE A 53 -0.27 -7.00 -7.99
C PHE A 53 0.23 -6.75 -9.41
N SER A 54 -0.49 -5.93 -10.20
CA SER A 54 -0.14 -5.67 -11.60
C SER A 54 1.22 -4.98 -11.73
N THR A 55 1.52 -4.02 -10.84
CA THR A 55 2.81 -3.33 -10.84
C THR A 55 3.94 -4.27 -10.45
N SER A 56 3.76 -5.12 -9.42
CA SER A 56 4.76 -6.11 -9.05
C SER A 56 5.05 -7.09 -10.18
N CYS A 57 4.03 -7.60 -10.85
CA CYS A 57 4.19 -8.48 -12.01
C CYS A 57 4.93 -7.78 -13.16
N GLY A 58 4.54 -6.54 -13.47
CA GLY A 58 5.19 -5.75 -14.54
C GLY A 58 6.65 -5.45 -14.25
N CYS A 59 6.99 -5.10 -13.00
CA CYS A 59 8.36 -4.83 -12.58
C CYS A 59 9.23 -6.09 -12.63
N ILE A 60 8.75 -7.23 -12.15
CA ILE A 60 9.47 -8.52 -12.25
C ILE A 60 9.70 -8.92 -13.71
N ALA A 61 8.72 -8.69 -14.58
CA ALA A 61 8.89 -8.95 -16.00
C ALA A 61 9.96 -8.05 -16.63
N ALA A 62 10.02 -6.76 -16.26
CA ALA A 62 11.04 -5.83 -16.70
C ALA A 62 12.44 -6.21 -16.21
N ASP A 63 12.57 -6.65 -14.95
CA ASP A 63 13.83 -7.11 -14.36
C ASP A 63 14.33 -8.37 -15.08
N ARG A 64 13.44 -9.32 -15.37
CA ARG A 64 13.79 -10.54 -16.14
C ARG A 64 14.13 -10.25 -17.59
N ALA A 65 13.53 -9.22 -18.19
CA ALA A 65 13.86 -8.77 -19.55
C ALA A 65 15.21 -8.03 -19.62
N GLY A 66 15.86 -7.78 -18.48
CA GLY A 66 17.15 -7.12 -18.41
C GLY A 66 17.08 -5.60 -18.53
N LEU A 67 15.90 -5.00 -18.50
CA LEU A 67 15.72 -3.54 -18.62
C LEU A 67 16.31 -2.77 -17.42
N THR A 68 16.52 -3.46 -16.31
CA THR A 68 17.01 -2.90 -15.04
C THR A 68 18.44 -3.33 -14.70
N ASN A 69 19.08 -4.11 -15.60
CA ASN A 69 20.45 -4.57 -15.37
C ASN A 69 21.45 -3.41 -15.42
N ASN A 70 22.34 -3.32 -14.42
CA ASN A 70 23.42 -2.35 -14.33
C ASN A 70 22.98 -0.86 -14.28
N VAL A 71 21.74 -0.57 -13.89
CA VAL A 71 21.26 0.80 -13.69
C VAL A 71 21.37 1.24 -12.25
N SER A 72 21.57 2.53 -12.03
CA SER A 72 21.57 3.11 -10.68
C SER A 72 20.17 3.03 -10.04
N LEU A 73 20.09 2.95 -8.72
CA LEU A 73 18.84 2.84 -7.98
C LEU A 73 17.78 3.91 -8.36
N PRO A 74 18.12 5.20 -8.56
CA PRO A 74 17.14 6.20 -8.99
C PRO A 74 16.52 5.90 -10.36
N VAL A 75 17.34 5.42 -11.31
CA VAL A 75 16.86 5.04 -12.65
C VAL A 75 15.94 3.80 -12.57
N HIS A 76 16.28 2.85 -11.71
CA HIS A 76 15.44 1.69 -11.46
C HIS A 76 14.05 2.09 -10.96
N ILE A 77 13.99 2.99 -9.97
CA ILE A 77 12.72 3.53 -9.44
C ILE A 77 11.94 4.28 -10.55
N ALA A 78 12.63 5.02 -11.41
CA ALA A 78 12.00 5.72 -12.53
C ALA A 78 11.35 4.74 -13.52
N ILE A 79 12.02 3.63 -13.83
CA ILE A 79 11.48 2.56 -14.69
C ILE A 79 10.20 1.97 -14.05
N TYR A 80 10.22 1.67 -12.75
CA TYR A 80 9.05 1.14 -12.05
C TYR A 80 7.89 2.12 -12.01
N THR A 81 8.18 3.41 -11.83
CA THR A 81 7.17 4.47 -11.92
C THR A 81 6.57 4.57 -13.31
N PHE A 82 7.39 4.43 -14.35
CA PHE A 82 6.91 4.40 -15.74
C PHE A 82 6.00 3.21 -16.00
N ILE A 83 6.36 2.01 -15.53
CA ILE A 83 5.52 0.81 -15.61
C ILE A 83 4.17 1.04 -14.92
N LEU A 84 4.17 1.63 -13.73
CA LEU A 84 2.94 1.99 -13.02
C LEU A 84 2.07 2.96 -13.84
N CYS A 85 2.67 3.98 -14.46
CA CYS A 85 1.95 4.91 -15.33
C CYS A 85 1.30 4.20 -16.52
N VAL A 86 2.01 3.28 -17.17
CA VAL A 86 1.46 2.50 -18.29
C VAL A 86 0.29 1.64 -17.82
N ILE A 87 0.42 0.92 -16.70
CA ILE A 87 -0.65 0.10 -16.12
C ILE A 87 -1.87 0.97 -15.78
N TYR A 88 -1.65 2.16 -15.22
CA TYR A 88 -2.73 3.10 -14.94
C TYR A 88 -3.44 3.56 -16.21
N LEU A 89 -2.70 3.93 -17.26
CA LEU A 89 -3.28 4.35 -18.54
C LEU A 89 -4.11 3.23 -19.17
N VAL A 90 -3.59 2.01 -19.22
CA VAL A 90 -4.31 0.86 -19.77
C VAL A 90 -5.57 0.57 -18.95
N SER A 91 -5.48 0.55 -17.62
CA SER A 91 -6.64 0.30 -16.75
C SER A 91 -7.68 1.41 -16.84
N SER A 92 -7.27 2.68 -16.97
CA SER A 92 -8.17 3.80 -17.11
C SER A 92 -8.89 3.80 -18.45
N LEU A 93 -8.18 3.50 -19.55
CA LEU A 93 -8.79 3.32 -20.88
C LEU A 93 -9.80 2.17 -20.87
N PHE A 94 -9.47 1.05 -20.26
CA PHE A 94 -10.39 -0.07 -20.11
C PHE A 94 -11.64 0.31 -19.34
N CYS A 95 -11.52 1.03 -18.23
CA CYS A 95 -12.65 1.50 -17.44
C CYS A 95 -13.54 2.47 -18.22
N ILE A 96 -12.96 3.36 -19.04
CA ILE A 96 -13.72 4.31 -19.85
C ILE A 96 -14.46 3.61 -20.99
N LEU A 97 -13.77 2.74 -21.74
CA LEU A 97 -14.29 2.13 -22.97
C LEU A 97 -15.27 0.98 -22.68
N VAL A 98 -14.95 0.14 -21.68
CA VAL A 98 -15.72 -1.09 -21.40
C VAL A 98 -16.76 -0.85 -20.29
N LEU A 99 -16.34 -0.28 -19.16
CA LEU A 99 -17.21 -0.11 -18.00
C LEU A 99 -18.00 1.19 -18.02
N LYS A 100 -17.70 2.13 -18.95
CA LYS A 100 -18.33 3.47 -19.01
C LYS A 100 -18.39 4.13 -17.63
N ALA A 101 -17.30 4.01 -16.88
CA ALA A 101 -17.22 4.40 -15.48
C ALA A 101 -17.37 5.91 -15.29
N ASP A 102 -18.05 6.31 -14.23
CA ASP A 102 -18.25 7.72 -13.88
C ASP A 102 -16.92 8.43 -13.58
N LYS A 103 -16.86 9.74 -13.85
CA LYS A 103 -15.69 10.59 -13.53
C LYS A 103 -15.25 10.49 -12.07
N LYS A 104 -16.18 10.28 -11.14
CA LYS A 104 -15.89 10.11 -9.71
C LYS A 104 -15.13 8.83 -9.45
N TYR A 105 -15.48 7.74 -10.12
CA TYR A 105 -14.79 6.46 -10.03
C TYR A 105 -13.36 6.56 -10.61
N MET A 106 -13.21 7.20 -11.76
CA MET A 106 -11.91 7.44 -12.41
C MET A 106 -10.95 8.22 -11.53
N ASN A 107 -11.43 9.28 -10.87
CA ASN A 107 -10.62 10.05 -9.93
C ASN A 107 -10.17 9.19 -8.73
N SER A 108 -11.05 8.32 -8.24
CA SER A 108 -10.71 7.38 -7.15
C SER A 108 -9.67 6.34 -7.57
N LEU A 109 -9.74 5.84 -8.81
CA LEU A 109 -8.73 4.92 -9.37
C LEU A 109 -7.35 5.58 -9.46
N GLY A 110 -7.27 6.82 -9.93
CA GLY A 110 -6.01 7.56 -10.00
C GLY A 110 -5.34 7.72 -8.64
N ILE A 111 -6.13 8.00 -7.61
CA ILE A 111 -5.63 8.11 -6.24
C ILE A 111 -5.12 6.77 -5.71
N CYS A 112 -5.80 5.67 -6.02
CA CYS A 112 -5.35 4.33 -5.62
C CYS A 112 -4.08 3.91 -6.36
N ALA A 113 -3.97 4.23 -7.65
CA ALA A 113 -2.82 3.86 -8.48
C ALA A 113 -1.54 4.60 -8.04
N PHE A 114 -1.63 5.92 -7.87
CA PHE A 114 -0.49 6.77 -7.47
C PHE A 114 -0.32 6.85 -5.94
N ASN A 115 -0.65 5.78 -5.24
CA ASN A 115 -0.36 5.62 -3.83
C ASN A 115 1.10 5.18 -3.63
N ALA A 116 1.80 5.80 -2.67
CA ALA A 116 3.17 5.44 -2.31
C ALA A 116 3.31 3.95 -1.95
N LEU A 117 2.26 3.33 -1.39
CA LEU A 117 2.22 1.90 -1.10
C LEU A 117 2.39 1.06 -2.36
N VAL A 118 1.71 1.42 -3.47
CA VAL A 118 1.75 0.66 -4.72
C VAL A 118 3.16 0.65 -5.32
N LEU A 119 3.87 1.78 -5.23
CA LEU A 119 5.24 1.88 -5.75
C LEU A 119 6.27 1.24 -4.81
N SER A 120 6.01 1.23 -3.49
CA SER A 120 6.94 0.64 -2.52
C SER A 120 7.03 -0.89 -2.64
N VAL A 121 5.93 -1.56 -2.98
CA VAL A 121 5.88 -3.04 -3.07
C VAL A 121 6.91 -3.61 -4.06
N PRO A 122 6.98 -3.19 -5.34
CA PRO A 122 8.00 -3.71 -6.26
C PRO A 122 9.42 -3.34 -5.85
N ILE A 123 9.63 -2.17 -5.23
CA ILE A 123 10.96 -1.77 -4.72
C ILE A 123 11.41 -2.69 -3.58
N ILE A 124 10.51 -3.07 -2.68
CA ILE A 124 10.79 -4.02 -1.60
C ILE A 124 11.08 -5.40 -2.17
N ASN A 125 10.29 -5.86 -3.13
CA ASN A 125 10.49 -7.13 -3.80
C ASN A 125 11.87 -7.22 -4.47
N PHE A 126 12.30 -6.14 -5.12
CA PHE A 126 13.64 -6.03 -5.71
C PHE A 126 14.75 -6.09 -4.65
N LYS A 127 14.64 -5.29 -3.59
CA LYS A 127 15.67 -5.25 -2.53
C LYS A 127 15.79 -6.57 -1.78
N ALA A 128 14.68 -7.28 -1.57
CA ALA A 128 14.63 -8.57 -0.89
C ALA A 128 14.95 -9.76 -1.82
N ASN A 129 15.17 -9.53 -3.12
CA ASN A 129 15.32 -10.57 -4.14
C ASN A 129 14.22 -11.62 -4.09
N HIS A 130 12.97 -11.18 -3.93
CA HIS A 130 11.82 -12.06 -3.84
C HIS A 130 11.59 -12.84 -5.14
N THR A 131 11.27 -14.12 -4.99
CA THR A 131 10.75 -14.94 -6.10
C THR A 131 9.37 -14.44 -6.54
N PHE A 132 8.90 -14.86 -7.71
CA PHE A 132 7.59 -14.44 -8.24
C PHE A 132 6.45 -14.70 -7.23
N PHE A 133 6.43 -15.87 -6.58
CA PHE A 133 5.39 -16.21 -5.60
C PHE A 133 5.48 -15.37 -4.32
N GLU A 134 6.67 -15.06 -3.86
CA GLU A 134 6.89 -14.17 -2.72
C GLU A 134 6.48 -12.73 -3.05
N ALA A 135 6.76 -12.25 -4.25
CA ALA A 135 6.35 -10.94 -4.71
C ALA A 135 4.82 -10.80 -4.85
N VAL A 136 4.14 -11.87 -5.25
CA VAL A 136 2.66 -11.92 -5.21
C VAL A 136 2.19 -11.89 -3.76
N GLY A 137 2.85 -12.63 -2.87
CA GLY A 137 2.57 -12.63 -1.44
C GLY A 137 2.70 -11.23 -0.82
N THR A 138 3.78 -10.52 -1.10
CA THR A 138 3.97 -9.15 -0.61
C THR A 138 2.93 -8.19 -1.15
N ALA A 139 2.50 -8.30 -2.42
CA ALA A 139 1.45 -7.46 -2.99
C ALA A 139 0.09 -7.68 -2.30
N VAL A 140 -0.28 -8.95 -2.05
CA VAL A 140 -1.50 -9.30 -1.30
C VAL A 140 -1.39 -8.83 0.15
N GLY A 141 -0.23 -9.05 0.78
CA GLY A 141 0.04 -8.61 2.15
C GLY A 141 -0.04 -7.09 2.32
N ALA A 142 0.52 -6.32 1.38
CA ALA A 142 0.45 -4.86 1.38
C ALA A 142 -1.00 -4.34 1.26
N ALA A 143 -1.81 -4.96 0.39
CA ALA A 143 -3.24 -4.64 0.29
C ALA A 143 -3.99 -5.00 1.58
N GLY A 144 -3.66 -6.13 2.21
CA GLY A 144 -4.19 -6.52 3.51
C GLY A 144 -3.79 -5.55 4.62
N ALA A 145 -2.53 -5.10 4.65
CA ALA A 145 -2.03 -4.08 5.57
C ALA A 145 -2.79 -2.75 5.40
N PHE A 146 -3.08 -2.37 4.15
CA PHE A 146 -3.88 -1.18 3.86
C PHE A 146 -5.29 -1.27 4.45
N VAL A 147 -5.98 -2.39 4.22
CA VAL A 147 -7.32 -2.62 4.79
C VAL A 147 -7.30 -2.60 6.32
N LEU A 148 -6.35 -3.31 6.91
CA LEU A 148 -6.18 -3.36 8.37
C LEU A 148 -5.99 -1.96 8.94
N SER A 149 -5.10 -1.17 8.34
CA SER A 149 -4.80 0.20 8.75
C SER A 149 -6.02 1.11 8.63
N VAL A 150 -6.78 1.02 7.53
CA VAL A 150 -8.03 1.78 7.35
C VAL A 150 -9.04 1.43 8.43
N LEU A 151 -9.23 0.15 8.74
CA LEU A 151 -10.17 -0.30 9.78
C LEU A 151 -9.76 0.18 11.17
N MET A 152 -8.47 0.08 11.51
CA MET A 152 -7.96 0.56 12.80
C MET A 152 -8.15 2.07 12.96
N ILE A 153 -7.81 2.86 11.93
CA ILE A 153 -7.99 4.31 11.96
C ILE A 153 -9.47 4.69 11.99
N ASN A 154 -10.32 4.02 11.22
CA ASN A 154 -11.76 4.27 11.22
C ASN A 154 -12.39 3.98 12.59
N GLY A 155 -12.01 2.87 13.23
CA GLY A 155 -12.46 2.53 14.57
C GLY A 155 -12.09 3.58 15.62
N ALA A 156 -10.86 4.13 15.52
CA ALA A 156 -10.38 5.14 16.44
C ALA A 156 -11.04 6.51 16.23
N MET A 157 -11.49 6.85 15.03
CA MET A 157 -12.01 8.18 14.71
C MET A 157 -13.15 8.65 15.62
N ARG A 158 -14.00 7.72 16.08
CA ARG A 158 -15.10 8.03 17.00
C ARG A 158 -14.57 8.51 18.35
N PHE A 159 -13.52 7.87 18.86
CA PHE A 159 -12.89 8.22 20.13
C PHE A 159 -12.08 9.53 20.04
N LEU A 160 -11.40 9.76 18.90
CA LEU A 160 -10.60 10.96 18.66
C LEU A 160 -11.44 12.25 18.50
N GLN A 161 -12.76 12.13 18.42
CA GLN A 161 -13.70 13.24 18.38
C GLN A 161 -14.46 13.43 19.71
N SER A 162 -14.10 12.68 20.76
CA SER A 162 -14.70 12.78 22.09
C SER A 162 -14.64 14.22 22.65
N ARG A 163 -15.57 14.52 23.56
CA ARG A 163 -15.60 15.81 24.28
C ARG A 163 -14.45 16.00 25.26
N ASP A 164 -13.85 14.91 25.70
CA ASP A 164 -12.76 14.90 26.69
C ASP A 164 -11.43 15.37 26.12
N ILE A 165 -11.30 15.39 24.79
CA ILE A 165 -10.08 15.86 24.13
C ILE A 165 -10.10 17.40 24.02
N PRO A 166 -9.03 18.09 24.49
CA PRO A 166 -8.89 19.53 24.34
C PRO A 166 -9.06 19.98 22.90
N LYS A 167 -9.72 21.12 22.69
CA LYS A 167 -10.05 21.62 21.33
C LYS A 167 -8.83 21.74 20.40
N VAL A 168 -7.65 22.05 20.96
CA VAL A 168 -6.39 22.21 20.22
C VAL A 168 -5.91 20.87 19.61
N PHE A 169 -6.13 19.75 20.30
CA PHE A 169 -5.70 18.43 19.85
C PHE A 169 -6.80 17.68 19.09
N LYS A 170 -8.03 18.16 19.10
CA LYS A 170 -9.17 17.47 18.51
C LYS A 170 -9.06 17.37 16.99
N GLY A 171 -9.39 16.19 16.45
CA GLY A 171 -9.43 15.94 15.00
C GLY A 171 -8.10 15.46 14.43
N THR A 172 -7.55 16.20 13.47
CA THR A 172 -6.33 15.77 12.75
C THR A 172 -5.10 15.61 13.65
N PRO A 173 -4.80 16.50 14.61
CA PRO A 173 -3.65 16.30 15.50
C PRO A 173 -3.76 15.01 16.34
N ALA A 174 -4.93 14.74 16.93
CA ALA A 174 -5.16 13.52 17.71
C ALA A 174 -5.00 12.27 16.84
N LEU A 175 -5.42 12.35 15.57
CA LEU A 175 -5.28 11.26 14.61
C LEU A 175 -3.80 10.95 14.33
N PHE A 176 -2.96 11.96 14.12
CA PHE A 176 -1.53 11.76 13.90
C PHE A 176 -0.85 11.16 15.13
N ILE A 177 -1.19 11.62 16.33
CA ILE A 177 -0.69 11.02 17.57
C ILE A 177 -1.09 9.54 17.66
N TYR A 178 -2.35 9.21 17.37
CA TYR A 178 -2.84 7.83 17.37
C TYR A 178 -2.07 6.95 16.36
N VAL A 179 -1.91 7.42 15.13
CA VAL A 179 -1.19 6.69 14.07
C VAL A 179 0.28 6.49 14.47
N SER A 180 0.92 7.48 15.08
CA SER A 180 2.30 7.37 15.55
C SER A 180 2.44 6.33 16.68
N LEU A 181 1.53 6.31 17.64
CA LEU A 181 1.52 5.30 18.71
C LEU A 181 1.28 3.90 18.15
N LEU A 182 0.40 3.78 17.16
CA LEU A 182 0.14 2.52 16.48
C LEU A 182 1.36 2.03 15.69
N SER A 183 2.06 2.94 15.02
CA SER A 183 3.32 2.66 14.33
C SER A 183 4.39 2.15 15.31
N LEU A 184 4.56 2.78 16.46
CA LEU A 184 5.48 2.31 17.50
C LEU A 184 5.12 0.92 18.01
N ALA A 185 3.84 0.64 18.24
CA ALA A 185 3.38 -0.68 18.68
C ALA A 185 3.68 -1.77 17.64
N LEU A 186 3.51 -1.46 16.36
CA LEU A 186 3.83 -2.41 15.28
C LEU A 186 5.34 -2.59 15.07
N SER A 187 6.14 -1.56 15.27
CA SER A 187 7.61 -1.66 15.22
C SER A 187 8.15 -2.65 16.26
N CYS A 188 7.50 -2.76 17.42
CA CYS A 188 7.85 -3.79 18.42
C CYS A 188 7.64 -5.23 17.89
N LEU A 189 6.66 -5.43 17.00
CA LEU A 189 6.41 -6.74 16.38
C LEU A 189 7.44 -7.09 15.30
N SER A 190 7.99 -6.10 14.62
CA SER A 190 9.01 -6.31 13.58
C SER A 190 10.38 -6.70 14.14
N GLY A 191 10.61 -6.50 15.43
CA GLY A 191 11.90 -6.77 16.08
C GLY A 191 13.02 -5.82 15.67
N GLU A 192 12.71 -4.75 14.93
CA GLU A 192 13.69 -3.71 14.62
C GLU A 192 13.97 -2.89 15.87
N ALA A 193 15.27 -2.71 16.18
CA ALA A 193 15.67 -1.86 17.28
C ALA A 193 15.22 -0.41 17.01
N LEU A 194 14.43 0.15 17.93
CA LEU A 194 13.92 1.53 17.83
C LEU A 194 15.02 2.58 17.93
N PHE A 195 16.22 2.16 18.36
CA PHE A 195 17.38 3.03 18.57
C PHE A 195 18.65 2.30 18.09
N VAL A 196 19.06 2.50 16.86
CA VAL A 196 20.40 2.21 16.35
C VAL A 196 20.98 3.50 15.80
#